data_7f1b7b59339f1ddcd32586f689f9a5f6
#
_entry.id   7f1b7b59339f1ddcd32586f689f9a5f6
#
_cell.length_a   1.000
_cell.length_b   1.000
_cell.length_c   1.000
_cell.angle_alpha   90.00
_cell.angle_beta   90.00
_cell.angle_gamma   90.00
#
_symmetry.space_group_name_H-M   'P 1'
#
loop_
_entity.id
_entity.type
_entity.pdbx_description
1 polymer ?
#
loop_
_entity_poly.entity_id
_entity_poly.type
_entity_poly.pdbx_seq_one_letter_code
_entity_poly.pdbx_strand_id
1 'polypeptide(L)' 'MGFPRKEVVEAVRARYPVGTRVELVSMDDPYSSLKPGDRGTVKSVDDTGTVFVSWDCGSGLGVVYGVDKIRILEGGDFE' A
#
# COMPACT_ATOMS: atom_id res chain seq x y z
N MET A 1 -3.91 -21.42 -3.28
CA MET A 1 -3.82 -20.83 -3.14
C MET A 1 -3.31 -19.99 -3.84
N GLY A 2 -2.83 -19.36 -3.93
CA GLY A 2 -2.20 -18.60 -4.89
C GLY A 2 -2.61 -17.17 -4.84
N PHE A 3 -2.97 -16.66 -5.95
CA PHE A 3 -3.22 -15.24 -6.10
C PHE A 3 -4.66 -14.89 -5.76
N PRO A 4 -4.93 -13.67 -5.34
CA PRO A 4 -6.30 -13.23 -5.15
C PRO A 4 -7.07 -13.30 -6.46
N ARG A 5 -8.36 -13.36 -6.36
CA ARG A 5 -9.21 -13.35 -7.54
C ARG A 5 -9.08 -12.02 -8.25
N LYS A 6 -9.34 -12.05 -9.54
CA LYS A 6 -9.29 -10.86 -10.35
C LYS A 6 -10.14 -9.73 -9.78
N GLU A 7 -11.32 -10.05 -9.27
CA GLU A 7 -12.19 -9.06 -8.68
C GLU A 7 -11.54 -8.37 -7.48
N VAL A 8 -10.79 -9.14 -6.69
CA VAL A 8 -10.10 -8.58 -5.52
C VAL A 8 -9.01 -7.63 -5.99
N VAL A 9 -8.25 -8.01 -6.98
CA VAL A 9 -7.18 -7.16 -7.50
C VAL A 9 -7.76 -5.87 -8.05
N GLU A 10 -8.87 -5.98 -8.78
CA GLU A 10 -9.52 -4.79 -9.33
C GLU A 10 -10.06 -3.89 -8.24
N ALA A 11 -10.58 -4.47 -7.17
CA ALA A 11 -11.05 -3.69 -6.04
C ALA A 11 -9.90 -2.97 -5.35
N VAL A 12 -8.76 -3.63 -5.22
CA VAL A 12 -7.57 -3.02 -4.63
C VAL A 12 -7.10 -1.85 -5.50
N ARG A 13 -7.07 -2.05 -6.81
CA ARG A 13 -6.68 -0.97 -7.71
C ARG A 13 -7.62 0.22 -7.62
N ALA A 14 -8.91 -0.05 -7.50
CA ALA A 14 -9.90 1.03 -7.40
C ALA A 14 -9.76 1.78 -6.08
N ARG A 15 -9.40 1.06 -5.02
CA ARG A 15 -9.25 1.68 -3.70
C ARG A 15 -7.98 2.49 -3.59
N TYR A 16 -6.92 2.07 -4.28
CA TYR A 16 -5.61 2.71 -4.18
C TYR A 16 -5.13 3.18 -5.55
N PRO A 17 -5.77 4.20 -6.13
CA PRO A 17 -5.29 4.71 -7.42
C PRO A 17 -3.92 5.34 -7.27
N VAL A 18 -3.19 5.37 -8.37
CA VAL A 18 -1.87 5.99 -8.40
C VAL A 18 -1.96 7.43 -7.89
N GLY A 19 -1.05 7.78 -7.01
CA GLY A 19 -1.04 9.11 -6.40
C GLY A 19 -1.75 9.19 -5.07
N THR A 20 -2.42 8.12 -4.64
CA THR A 20 -3.09 8.11 -3.33
C THR A 20 -2.06 8.16 -2.22
N ARG A 21 -2.28 9.02 -1.24
CA ARG A 21 -1.43 9.07 -0.06
C ARG A 21 -1.92 8.04 0.95
N VAL A 22 -0.99 7.31 1.51
CA VAL A 22 -1.32 6.25 2.47
C VAL A 22 -0.38 6.32 3.66
N GLU A 23 -0.82 5.72 4.76
CA GLU A 23 -0.02 5.59 5.97
C GLU A 23 0.03 4.13 6.36
N LEU A 24 1.21 3.65 6.72
CA LEU A 24 1.37 2.26 7.16
C LEU A 24 0.73 2.08 8.52
N VAL A 25 -0.15 1.10 8.63
CA VAL A 25 -0.76 0.72 9.90
C VAL A 25 0.01 -0.43 10.52
N SER A 26 0.28 -1.47 9.75
CA SER A 26 1.11 -2.57 10.22
C SER A 26 1.72 -3.31 9.05
N MET A 27 2.86 -3.94 9.27
CA MET A 27 3.53 -4.71 8.25
C MET A 27 4.10 -5.96 8.90
N ASP A 28 3.87 -7.10 8.25
CA ASP A 28 4.29 -8.38 8.78
C ASP A 28 5.69 -8.72 8.27
N ASP A 29 6.63 -7.84 8.49
CA ASP A 29 8.01 -8.05 8.06
C ASP A 29 8.93 -7.38 9.08
N PRO A 30 9.48 -8.16 10.02
CA PRO A 30 10.30 -7.58 11.07
C PRO A 30 11.61 -7.00 10.56
N TYR A 31 11.98 -7.33 9.33
CA TYR A 31 13.22 -6.81 8.77
C TYR A 31 13.01 -5.59 7.89
N SER A 32 11.78 -5.16 7.75
CA SER A 32 11.49 -3.96 6.96
C SER A 32 11.98 -2.72 7.68
N SER A 33 12.43 -1.74 6.91
CA SER A 33 12.77 -0.45 7.48
C SER A 33 11.55 0.41 7.75
N LEU A 34 10.39 -0.02 7.30
CA LEU A 34 9.15 0.72 7.53
C LEU A 34 8.60 0.44 8.91
N LYS A 35 7.88 1.41 9.46
CA LYS A 35 7.19 1.24 10.72
C LYS A 35 5.83 1.90 10.67
N PRO A 36 4.92 1.50 11.54
CA PRO A 36 3.61 2.14 11.61
C PRO A 36 3.76 3.65 11.72
N GLY A 37 2.95 4.36 10.93
CA GLY A 37 3.04 5.80 10.85
C GLY A 37 3.80 6.33 9.65
N ASP A 38 4.59 5.48 8.99
CA ASP A 38 5.27 5.91 7.78
C ASP A 38 4.25 6.17 6.68
N ARG A 39 4.52 7.18 5.87
CA ARG A 39 3.60 7.60 4.82
C ARG A 39 4.25 7.50 3.46
N GLY A 40 3.42 7.35 2.45
CA GLY A 40 3.91 7.26 1.09
C GLY A 40 2.82 7.49 0.07
N THR A 41 3.19 7.33 -1.19
CA THR A 41 2.30 7.58 -2.32
C THR A 41 2.22 6.31 -3.16
N VAL A 42 1.00 5.90 -3.48
CA VAL A 42 0.80 4.72 -4.31
C VAL A 42 1.34 4.95 -5.70
N LYS A 43 2.13 4.01 -6.18
CA LYS A 43 2.71 4.06 -7.53
C LYS A 43 2.02 3.09 -8.47
N SER A 44 1.66 1.92 -8.00
CA SER A 44 0.97 0.93 -8.84
C SER A 44 0.42 -0.18 -7.98
N VAL A 45 -0.44 -1.00 -8.57
CA VAL A 45 -0.93 -2.23 -7.97
C VAL A 45 -0.73 -3.33 -9.01
N ASP A 46 -0.07 -4.41 -8.63
CA ASP A 46 0.22 -5.47 -9.59
C ASP A 46 -0.91 -6.52 -9.62
N ASP A 47 -0.72 -7.53 -10.42
CA ASP A 47 -1.74 -8.56 -10.61
C ASP A 47 -1.93 -9.46 -9.40
N THR A 48 -1.04 -9.40 -8.45
CA THR A 48 -1.18 -10.16 -7.21
C THR A 48 -1.87 -9.35 -6.12
N GLY A 49 -2.23 -8.11 -6.40
CA GLY A 49 -2.85 -7.24 -5.40
C GLY A 49 -1.85 -6.53 -4.51
N THR A 50 -0.57 -6.61 -4.83
CA THR A 50 0.45 -5.89 -4.07
C THR A 50 0.42 -4.42 -4.47
N VAL A 51 0.32 -3.55 -3.48
CA VAL A 51 0.30 -2.11 -3.68
C VAL A 51 1.72 -1.59 -3.53
N PHE A 52 2.29 -1.09 -4.63
CA PHE A 52 3.63 -0.54 -4.58
C PHE A 52 3.56 0.93 -4.20
N VAL A 53 4.29 1.27 -3.16
CA VAL A 53 4.23 2.60 -2.55
C VAL A 53 5.64 3.19 -2.54
N SER A 54 5.73 4.44 -2.93
CA SER A 54 6.96 5.20 -2.75
C SER A 54 6.86 5.87 -1.39
N TRP A 55 7.56 5.30 -0.42
CA TRP A 55 7.48 5.76 0.95
C TRP A 55 8.33 7.01 1.14
N ASP A 56 7.86 7.92 1.96
CA ASP A 56 8.54 9.19 2.17
C ASP A 56 9.94 9.02 2.75
N CYS A 57 10.15 7.92 3.46
CA CYS A 57 11.48 7.64 4.02
C CYS A 57 12.47 7.12 2.96
N GLY A 58 12.03 6.96 1.71
CA GLY A 58 12.91 6.52 0.64
C GLY A 58 12.78 5.05 0.27
N SER A 59 11.97 4.31 1.00
CA SER A 59 11.75 2.90 0.70
C SER A 59 10.75 2.75 -0.45
N GLY A 60 10.90 1.68 -1.23
CA GLY A 60 9.94 1.34 -2.27
C GLY A 60 9.22 0.03 -2.03
N LEU A 61 9.08 -0.37 -0.78
CA LEU A 61 8.48 -1.66 -0.47
C LEU A 61 7.00 -1.70 -0.84
N GLY A 62 6.58 -2.85 -1.36
CA GLY A 62 5.17 -3.10 -1.65
C GLY A 62 4.42 -3.55 -0.42
N VAL A 63 3.12 -3.32 -0.43
CA VAL A 63 2.21 -3.73 0.65
C VAL A 63 1.38 -4.90 0.13
N VAL A 64 1.43 -6.01 0.84
CA VAL A 64 0.76 -7.24 0.40
C VAL A 64 -0.67 -7.26 0.92
N TYR A 65 -1.62 -7.38 0.00
CA TYR A 65 -3.04 -7.41 0.35
C TYR A 65 -3.32 -8.57 1.32
N GLY A 66 -4.01 -8.27 2.40
CA GLY A 66 -4.39 -9.29 3.37
C GLY A 66 -3.34 -9.61 4.41
N VAL A 67 -2.11 -9.12 4.24
CA VAL A 67 -1.02 -9.37 5.17
C VAL A 67 -0.60 -8.08 5.84
N ASP A 68 -0.28 -7.09 5.03
CA ASP A 68 0.13 -5.79 5.54
C ASP A 68 -1.07 -4.85 5.50
N LYS A 69 -1.07 -3.82 6.33
CA LYS A 69 -2.21 -2.92 6.42
C LYS A 69 -1.76 -1.48 6.25
N ILE A 70 -2.48 -0.78 5.39
CA ILE A 70 -2.29 0.65 5.21
C ILE A 70 -3.65 1.31 5.25
N ARG A 71 -3.66 2.61 5.48
CA ARG A 71 -4.90 3.37 5.40
C ARG A 71 -4.71 4.55 4.46
N ILE A 72 -5.79 4.95 3.83
CA ILE A 72 -5.78 6.07 2.91
C ILE A 72 -5.85 7.36 3.72
N LEU A 73 -4.98 8.30 3.41
CA LEU A 73 -5.03 9.61 4.02
C LEU A 73 -6.02 10.46 3.24
N GLU A 74 -6.88 11.14 3.97
CA GLU A 74 -7.93 11.90 3.34
C GLU A 74 -7.41 13.19 2.74
N GLY A 75 -8.24 13.82 1.96
CA GLY A 75 -7.83 14.92 1.14
C GLY A 75 -7.21 16.10 1.83
N GLY A 76 -7.40 16.28 3.08
CA GLY A 76 -6.78 17.40 3.76
C GLY A 76 -5.30 17.26 3.97
N ASP A 77 -4.79 16.13 3.62
CA ASP A 77 -3.41 15.87 3.90
C ASP A 77 -2.48 16.56 3.02
N PHE A 78 -3.02 17.13 1.94
CA PHE A 78 -2.07 17.70 1.18
C PHE A 78 -1.87 19.06 1.61
N GLU A 79 -2.23 19.60 2.24
CA GLU A 79 -1.94 20.75 2.55
C GLU A 79 -0.80 21.19 2.59
#